data_c4869b2a7c6016e46c8c8aca3b70a2f2
#
_entry.id   c4869b2a7c6016e46c8c8aca3b70a2f2
#
_cell.length_a   1.000
_cell.length_b   1.000
_cell.length_c   1.000
_cell.angle_alpha   90.00
_cell.angle_beta   90.00
_cell.angle_gamma   90.00
#
_symmetry.space_group_name_H-M   'P 1'
#
loop_
_entity.id
_entity.type
_entity.pdbx_description
1 polymer ?
#
loop_
_entity_poly.entity_id
_entity_poly.type
_entity_poly.pdbx_seq_one_letter_code
_entity_poly.pdbx_strand_id
1 'polypeptide(L)'
;MGTEEQTTIAPAVSEMQRQGLDVTGPMSADALFYYAHRGDYDVVVAMYHDQGLVPLKMVAFEQGVNWTLGLPFIRTSPDHGTAYDIAGQGKANPSSMLAAIRLAKRLARNRLRSEAAQ
;
A
#
# COMPACT_ATOMS: atom_id res chain seq x y z
N MET A 1 26.30 9.49 -6.50
CA MET A 1 24.99 8.85 -6.34
C MET A 1 25.18 7.67 -5.41
N GLY A 2 24.15 7.28 -4.66
CA GLY A 2 24.22 6.15 -3.73
C GLY A 2 24.43 4.80 -4.41
N THR A 3 24.67 3.77 -3.62
CA THR A 3 24.91 2.40 -4.07
C THR A 3 23.89 1.42 -3.47
N GLU A 4 22.82 1.94 -2.84
CA GLU A 4 21.83 1.18 -2.09
C GLU A 4 21.10 0.14 -2.95
N GLU A 5 20.88 0.46 -4.23
CA GLU A 5 20.29 -0.49 -5.19
C GLU A 5 21.17 -1.73 -5.36
N GLN A 6 22.49 -1.55 -5.41
CA GLN A 6 23.43 -2.65 -5.62
C GLN A 6 23.75 -3.40 -4.32
N THR A 7 23.86 -2.67 -3.21
CA THR A 7 24.36 -3.25 -1.94
C THR A 7 23.26 -3.78 -1.04
N THR A 8 22.01 -3.34 -1.24
CA THR A 8 20.89 -3.67 -0.36
C THR A 8 19.69 -4.22 -1.13
N ILE A 9 19.18 -3.49 -2.12
CA ILE A 9 17.91 -3.84 -2.78
C ILE A 9 18.08 -5.03 -3.70
N ALA A 10 19.06 -5.04 -4.59
CA ALA A 10 19.28 -6.17 -5.51
C ALA A 10 19.59 -7.49 -4.77
N PRO A 11 20.41 -7.52 -3.71
CA PRO A 11 20.56 -8.71 -2.88
C PRO A 11 19.26 -9.20 -2.23
N ALA A 12 18.42 -8.28 -1.73
CA ALA A 12 17.12 -8.62 -1.15
C ALA A 12 16.17 -9.23 -2.20
N VAL A 13 16.10 -8.65 -3.40
CA VAL A 13 15.32 -9.20 -4.53
C VAL A 13 15.80 -10.61 -4.86
N SER A 14 17.12 -10.82 -5.00
CA SER A 14 17.69 -12.13 -5.30
C SER A 14 17.37 -13.18 -4.22
N GLU A 15 17.36 -12.77 -2.94
CA GLU A 15 16.97 -13.63 -1.84
C GLU A 15 15.51 -14.05 -1.92
N MET A 16 14.60 -13.10 -2.19
CA MET A 16 13.17 -13.39 -2.33
C MET A 16 12.90 -14.31 -3.52
N GLN A 17 13.59 -14.10 -4.65
CA GLN A 17 13.50 -15.01 -5.81
C GLN A 17 13.95 -16.44 -5.47
N ARG A 18 15.03 -16.60 -4.68
CA ARG A 18 15.47 -17.93 -4.21
C ARG A 18 14.45 -18.61 -3.29
N GLN A 19 13.62 -17.82 -2.59
CA GLN A 19 12.51 -18.33 -1.78
C GLN A 19 11.24 -18.62 -2.60
N GLY A 20 11.28 -18.44 -3.93
CA GLY A 20 10.17 -18.75 -4.83
C GLY A 20 9.16 -17.61 -5.01
N LEU A 21 9.46 -16.40 -4.54
CA LEU A 21 8.62 -15.23 -4.78
C LEU A 21 8.88 -14.66 -6.18
N ASP A 22 7.81 -14.31 -6.90
CA ASP A 22 7.88 -13.61 -8.18
C ASP A 22 8.10 -12.10 -7.90
N VAL A 23 9.34 -11.71 -7.79
CA VAL A 23 9.79 -10.37 -7.47
C VAL A 23 10.71 -9.85 -8.55
N THR A 24 10.48 -8.62 -9.00
CA THR A 24 11.34 -7.92 -9.97
C THR A 24 11.82 -6.59 -9.38
N GLY A 25 13.08 -6.26 -9.62
CA GLY A 25 13.68 -4.98 -9.18
C GLY A 25 15.20 -5.08 -8.96
N PRO A 26 15.82 -4.00 -8.51
CA PRO A 26 15.26 -2.65 -8.36
C PRO A 26 14.84 -2.02 -9.71
N MET A 27 13.82 -1.18 -9.69
CA MET A 27 13.30 -0.49 -10.86
C MET A 27 13.20 1.01 -10.60
N SER A 28 13.31 1.80 -11.68
CA SER A 28 13.12 3.24 -11.62
C SER A 28 11.66 3.59 -11.32
N ALA A 29 11.41 4.42 -10.31
CA ALA A 29 10.07 4.72 -9.84
C ALA A 29 9.20 5.45 -10.88
N ASP A 30 9.81 6.26 -11.76
CA ASP A 30 9.10 7.01 -12.80
C ASP A 30 8.38 6.09 -13.79
N ALA A 31 8.96 4.95 -14.12
CA ALA A 31 8.37 3.95 -15.01
C ALA A 31 7.54 2.90 -14.24
N LEU A 32 8.02 2.47 -13.07
CA LEU A 32 7.41 1.40 -12.29
C LEU A 32 5.93 1.67 -11.98
N PHE A 33 5.59 2.87 -11.50
CA PHE A 33 4.21 3.19 -11.12
C PHE A 33 3.26 3.28 -12.32
N TYR A 34 3.76 3.61 -13.51
CA TYR A 34 2.97 3.54 -14.73
C TYR A 34 2.55 2.09 -15.03
N TYR A 35 3.47 1.16 -14.99
CA TYR A 35 3.18 -0.26 -15.24
C TYR A 35 2.32 -0.88 -14.12
N ALA A 36 2.61 -0.53 -12.86
CA ALA A 36 1.79 -0.98 -11.73
C ALA A 36 0.33 -0.51 -11.83
N HIS A 37 0.10 0.74 -12.25
CA HIS A 37 -1.25 1.26 -12.45
C HIS A 37 -2.01 0.53 -13.57
N ARG A 38 -1.32 0.00 -14.56
CA ARG A 38 -1.90 -0.84 -15.63
C ARG A 38 -2.21 -2.27 -15.19
N GLY A 39 -1.75 -2.68 -14.02
CA GLY A 39 -1.95 -4.02 -13.49
C GLY A 39 -0.84 -5.02 -13.85
N ASP A 40 0.33 -4.53 -14.28
CA ASP A 40 1.47 -5.40 -14.60
C ASP A 40 2.14 -5.94 -13.32
N TYR A 41 1.81 -5.39 -12.14
CA TYR A 41 2.28 -5.80 -10.82
C TYR A 41 1.14 -5.83 -9.80
N ASP A 42 1.16 -6.81 -8.91
CA ASP A 42 0.18 -6.92 -7.80
C ASP A 42 0.50 -5.96 -6.66
N VAL A 43 1.79 -5.71 -6.40
CA VAL A 43 2.29 -4.88 -5.29
C VAL A 43 3.56 -4.15 -5.71
N VAL A 44 3.70 -2.93 -5.26
CA VAL A 44 4.94 -2.14 -5.35
C VAL A 44 5.49 -1.93 -3.95
N VAL A 45 6.77 -2.27 -3.75
CA VAL A 45 7.51 -1.96 -2.53
C VAL A 45 8.24 -0.63 -2.73
N ALA A 46 7.78 0.42 -2.09
CA ALA A 46 8.40 1.75 -2.12
C ALA A 46 9.44 1.87 -1.00
N MET A 47 10.56 2.51 -1.31
CA MET A 47 11.68 2.63 -0.37
C MET A 47 11.49 3.74 0.66
N TYR A 48 10.63 4.71 0.38
CA TYR A 48 10.30 5.81 1.29
C TYR A 48 8.88 6.30 1.04
N HIS A 49 8.35 7.03 2.02
CA HIS A 49 6.96 7.47 2.09
C HIS A 49 6.46 8.13 0.79
N ASP A 50 7.10 9.19 0.35
CA ASP A 50 6.59 9.98 -0.79
C ASP A 50 6.75 9.25 -2.12
N GLN A 51 7.73 8.33 -2.25
CA GLN A 51 7.86 7.50 -3.44
C GLN A 51 6.59 6.70 -3.74
N GLY A 52 5.91 6.22 -2.69
CA GLY A 52 4.65 5.49 -2.83
C GLY A 52 3.42 6.39 -2.77
N LEU A 53 3.40 7.38 -1.87
CA LEU A 53 2.19 8.16 -1.62
C LEU A 53 1.91 9.21 -2.70
N VAL A 54 2.92 9.76 -3.37
CA VAL A 54 2.69 10.72 -4.46
C VAL A 54 1.88 10.08 -5.59
N PRO A 55 2.31 8.95 -6.20
CA PRO A 55 1.53 8.30 -7.25
C PRO A 55 0.18 7.77 -6.74
N LEU A 56 0.10 7.25 -5.50
CA LEU A 56 -1.17 6.82 -4.92
C LEU A 56 -2.18 7.98 -4.85
N LYS A 57 -1.77 9.13 -4.35
CA LYS A 57 -2.64 10.30 -4.23
C LYS A 57 -3.02 10.91 -5.57
N MET A 58 -2.18 10.78 -6.58
CA MET A 58 -2.54 11.21 -7.94
C MET A 58 -3.70 10.41 -8.53
N VAL A 59 -3.80 9.12 -8.25
CA VAL A 59 -4.81 8.23 -8.85
C VAL A 59 -5.98 7.89 -7.93
N ALA A 60 -5.79 7.95 -6.61
CA ALA A 60 -6.76 7.47 -5.63
C ALA A 60 -6.85 8.32 -4.36
N PHE A 61 -6.75 9.65 -4.46
CA PHE A 61 -6.72 10.56 -3.33
C PHE A 61 -7.85 10.34 -2.32
N GLU A 62 -9.08 10.13 -2.82
CA GLU A 62 -10.27 9.96 -1.97
C GLU A 62 -10.54 8.51 -1.57
N GLN A 63 -9.82 7.54 -2.13
CA GLN A 63 -10.05 6.11 -1.92
C GLN A 63 -8.86 5.40 -1.30
N GLY A 64 -7.75 6.10 -1.11
CA GLY A 64 -6.56 5.58 -0.46
C GLY A 64 -6.88 5.08 0.95
N VAL A 65 -6.34 3.91 1.30
CA VAL A 65 -6.49 3.31 2.62
C VAL A 65 -5.13 2.89 3.13
N ASN A 66 -4.81 3.30 4.33
CA ASN A 66 -3.67 2.76 5.06
C ASN A 66 -4.08 1.43 5.72
N TRP A 67 -3.40 0.35 5.36
CA TRP A 67 -3.57 -0.96 5.97
C TRP A 67 -2.25 -1.41 6.59
N THR A 68 -2.22 -1.56 7.91
CA THR A 68 -1.06 -2.05 8.64
C THR A 68 -1.02 -3.57 8.61
N LEU A 69 0.03 -4.13 8.00
CA LEU A 69 0.26 -5.58 7.92
C LEU A 69 1.05 -6.09 9.14
N GLY A 70 0.97 -7.39 9.40
CA GLY A 70 1.72 -8.07 10.46
C GLY A 70 1.15 -7.93 11.89
N LEU A 71 0.02 -7.24 12.06
CA LEU A 71 -0.66 -7.18 13.35
C LEU A 71 -1.57 -8.41 13.58
N PRO A 72 -1.78 -8.83 14.83
CA PRO A 72 -2.70 -9.94 15.15
C PRO A 72 -4.17 -9.59 14.91
N PHE A 73 -4.48 -8.34 14.63
CA PHE A 73 -5.80 -7.82 14.28
C PHE A 73 -5.73 -6.99 12.99
N ILE A 74 -6.88 -6.80 12.34
CA ILE A 74 -6.98 -5.98 11.13
C ILE A 74 -7.04 -4.51 11.53
N ARG A 75 -6.09 -3.71 11.00
CA ARG A 75 -6.05 -2.27 11.18
C ARG A 75 -6.06 -1.57 9.82
N THR A 76 -7.13 -0.87 9.53
CA THR A 76 -7.24 0.03 8.39
C THR A 76 -7.54 1.44 8.87
N SER A 77 -7.06 2.44 8.16
CA SER A 77 -7.39 3.84 8.42
C SER A 77 -7.47 4.63 7.12
N PRO A 78 -8.17 5.77 7.11
CA PRO A 78 -8.12 6.67 5.97
C PRO A 78 -6.72 7.21 5.74
N ASP A 79 -6.42 7.56 4.50
CA ASP A 79 -5.14 8.12 4.08
C ASP A 79 -5.24 9.65 3.94
N HIS A 80 -5.63 10.34 5.02
CA HIS A 80 -5.67 11.80 5.06
C HIS A 80 -5.04 12.32 6.36
N GLY A 81 -4.60 13.60 6.32
CA GLY A 81 -4.08 14.30 7.48
C GLY A 81 -5.18 14.71 8.47
N THR A 82 -4.78 15.43 9.51
CA THR A 82 -5.65 15.88 10.60
C THR A 82 -6.68 16.92 10.19
N ALA A 83 -6.47 17.65 9.08
CA ALA A 83 -7.40 18.62 8.49
C ALA A 83 -8.01 19.59 9.53
N TYR A 84 -7.17 20.18 10.37
CA TYR A 84 -7.58 21.11 11.43
C TYR A 84 -8.36 22.32 10.91
N ASP A 85 -8.07 22.74 9.69
CA ASP A 85 -8.70 23.86 9.00
C ASP A 85 -10.20 23.67 8.75
N ILE A 86 -10.67 22.44 8.66
CA ILE A 86 -12.09 22.08 8.43
C ILE A 86 -12.72 21.37 9.63
N ALA A 87 -11.99 21.19 10.72
CA ALA A 87 -12.49 20.50 11.91
C ALA A 87 -13.76 21.20 12.48
N GLY A 88 -14.78 20.42 12.79
CA GLY A 88 -16.06 20.92 13.31
C GLY A 88 -16.96 21.65 12.30
N GLN A 89 -16.56 21.78 11.02
CA GLN A 89 -17.33 22.51 10.01
C GLN A 89 -18.30 21.63 9.20
N GLY A 90 -18.30 20.32 9.41
CA GLY A 90 -19.15 19.40 8.64
C GLY A 90 -18.78 19.26 7.16
N LYS A 91 -17.57 19.68 6.76
CA LYS A 91 -17.09 19.71 5.34
C LYS A 91 -16.19 18.54 4.97
N ALA A 92 -15.80 17.69 5.94
CA ALA A 92 -14.87 16.60 5.69
C ALA A 92 -15.44 15.60 4.67
N ASN A 93 -14.62 15.22 3.68
CA ASN A 93 -14.97 14.16 2.74
C ASN A 93 -14.81 12.78 3.42
N PRO A 94 -15.87 11.98 3.58
CA PRO A 94 -15.80 10.69 4.26
C PRO A 94 -15.33 9.52 3.37
N SER A 95 -15.00 9.74 2.10
CA SER A 95 -14.79 8.67 1.12
C SER A 95 -13.66 7.72 1.53
N SER A 96 -12.51 8.23 1.97
CA SER A 96 -11.38 7.40 2.42
C SER A 96 -11.73 6.59 3.68
N MET A 97 -12.48 7.16 4.64
CA MET A 97 -12.96 6.44 5.82
C MET A 97 -13.93 5.31 5.43
N LEU A 98 -14.85 5.57 4.51
CA LEU A 98 -15.75 4.54 4.00
C LEU A 98 -14.98 3.42 3.29
N ALA A 99 -13.97 3.77 2.50
CA ALA A 99 -13.08 2.78 1.87
C ALA A 99 -12.35 1.93 2.92
N ALA A 100 -11.80 2.55 3.96
CA ALA A 100 -11.13 1.86 5.06
C ALA A 100 -12.07 0.87 5.79
N ILE A 101 -13.30 1.27 6.11
CA ILE A 101 -14.30 0.40 6.75
C ILE A 101 -14.67 -0.78 5.83
N ARG A 102 -14.88 -0.53 4.54
CA ARG A 102 -15.19 -1.59 3.56
C ARG A 102 -14.04 -2.59 3.43
N LEU A 103 -12.79 -2.10 3.41
CA LEU A 103 -11.60 -2.96 3.39
C LEU A 103 -11.52 -3.81 4.66
N ALA A 104 -11.65 -3.21 5.85
CA ALA A 104 -11.65 -3.95 7.12
C ALA A 104 -12.69 -5.06 7.13
N LYS A 105 -13.92 -4.78 6.69
CA LYS A 105 -14.99 -5.77 6.58
C LYS A 105 -14.64 -6.92 5.65
N ARG A 106 -14.04 -6.63 4.49
CA ARG A 106 -13.61 -7.64 3.51
C ARG A 106 -12.52 -8.54 4.10
N LEU A 107 -11.51 -7.95 4.73
CA LEU A 107 -10.40 -8.66 5.36
C LEU A 107 -10.88 -9.56 6.51
N ALA A 108 -11.76 -9.07 7.37
CA ALA A 108 -12.34 -9.86 8.46
C ALA A 108 -13.12 -11.08 7.94
N ARG A 109 -13.92 -10.91 6.90
CA ARG A 109 -14.64 -12.03 6.25
C ARG A 109 -13.69 -13.06 5.64
N ASN A 110 -12.62 -12.61 4.99
CA ASN A 110 -11.63 -13.50 4.39
C ASN A 110 -10.89 -14.30 5.46
N ARG A 111 -10.51 -13.66 6.57
CA ARG A 111 -9.87 -14.32 7.70
C ARG A 111 -10.76 -15.42 8.29
N LEU A 112 -12.03 -15.12 8.57
CA LEU A 112 -12.98 -16.11 9.08
C LEU A 112 -13.17 -17.30 8.13
N ARG A 113 -13.17 -17.08 6.81
CA ARG A 113 -13.26 -18.15 5.82
C ARG A 113 -12.01 -19.03 5.81
N SER A 114 -10.81 -18.44 5.94
CA SER A 114 -9.55 -19.19 6.01
C SER A 114 -9.47 -20.03 7.28
N GLU A 115 -9.91 -19.49 8.41
CA GLU A 115 -9.94 -20.20 9.69
C GLU A 115 -10.97 -21.36 9.69
N ALA A 116 -12.09 -21.22 8.98
CA ALA A 116 -13.10 -22.28 8.83
C ALA A 116 -12.71 -23.39 7.82
N ALA A 117 -11.70 -23.17 7.01
CA ALA A 117 -11.21 -24.12 5.99
C ALA A 117 -10.02 -24.96 6.46
N GLN A 118 -9.49 -24.70 7.66
CA GLN A 118 -8.43 -25.47 8.34
C GLN A 118 -9.00 -26.47 9.32
#